data_6dfc8596d627b8a88f80eb660eb0a803
#
_entry.id   6dfc8596d627b8a88f80eb660eb0a803
#
_cell.length_a   1.000
_cell.length_b   1.000
_cell.length_c   1.000
_cell.angle_alpha   90.00
_cell.angle_beta   90.00
_cell.angle_gamma   90.00
#
_symmetry.space_group_name_H-M   'P 1'
#
loop_
_entity.id
_entity.type
_entity.pdbx_description
1 polymer ?
#
loop_
_entity_poly.entity_id
_entity_poly.type
_entity_poly.pdbx_seq_one_letter_code
_entity_poly.pdbx_strand_id
1 'polypeptide(L)'
;MDPNNFFRRTTIPMPNIDYKPIWKRGPYDTKDSIPRWIRYPKDRRIWNDEVYDKLASIGIAPTLVRIFRWKPNSSFPWHIDGTVNEVTEFAINWVLEGEGIIQWDTSLVLPKPEEENYHLAYGAFEGTKEDKFDMQELGHGCLVNTTIPHRVLNLNNIHRITVSIQFGNQFKYNEVAEKLISCGYIDS
;
A
#
# COMPACT_ATOMS: atom_id res chain seq x y z
N MET A 1 -17.88 -6.02 10.35
CA MET A 1 -16.74 -5.08 10.46
C MET A 1 -17.01 -3.86 9.61
N ASP A 2 -16.66 -2.66 10.08
CA ASP A 2 -16.74 -1.44 9.25
C ASP A 2 -15.57 -1.42 8.25
N PRO A 3 -15.85 -1.45 6.93
CA PRO A 3 -14.80 -1.41 5.91
C PRO A 3 -13.90 -0.17 6.01
N ASN A 4 -14.40 0.93 6.54
CA ASN A 4 -13.63 2.17 6.73
C ASN A 4 -12.43 2.03 7.68
N ASN A 5 -12.38 0.97 8.48
CA ASN A 5 -11.22 0.67 9.33
C ASN A 5 -10.04 0.08 8.53
N PHE A 6 -10.28 -0.43 7.34
CA PHE A 6 -9.29 -1.12 6.50
C PHE A 6 -8.83 -0.25 5.33
N PHE A 7 -9.78 0.42 4.68
CA PHE A 7 -9.48 1.28 3.54
C PHE A 7 -10.53 2.36 3.33
N ARG A 8 -10.14 3.41 2.59
CA ARG A 8 -11.07 4.42 2.07
C ARG A 8 -10.68 4.79 0.64
N ARG A 9 -11.64 4.88 -0.24
CA ARG A 9 -11.41 5.36 -1.61
C ARG A 9 -11.10 6.84 -1.58
N THR A 10 -10.15 7.27 -2.42
CA THR A 10 -9.79 8.68 -2.53
C THR A 10 -10.01 9.19 -3.95
N THR A 11 -10.33 10.46 -4.07
CA THR A 11 -10.39 11.19 -5.33
C THR A 11 -9.05 11.86 -5.68
N ILE A 12 -7.99 11.61 -4.91
CA ILE A 12 -6.64 12.05 -5.28
C ILE A 12 -6.33 11.46 -6.65
N PRO A 13 -5.95 12.28 -7.64
CA PRO A 13 -5.73 11.81 -9.00
C PRO A 13 -4.62 10.76 -9.05
N MET A 14 -4.74 9.84 -10.00
CA MET A 14 -3.69 8.86 -10.26
C MET A 14 -2.37 9.57 -10.54
N PRO A 15 -1.27 9.18 -9.89
CA PRO A 15 0.02 9.80 -10.13
C PRO A 15 0.52 9.53 -11.56
N ASN A 16 1.10 10.55 -12.18
CA ASN A 16 1.72 10.44 -13.49
C ASN A 16 3.12 9.84 -13.36
N ILE A 17 3.22 8.54 -13.50
CA ILE A 17 4.47 7.79 -13.30
C ILE A 17 4.83 7.03 -14.57
N ASP A 18 5.95 7.39 -15.20
CA ASP A 18 6.55 6.58 -16.26
C ASP A 18 7.43 5.50 -15.64
N TYR A 19 6.85 4.33 -15.40
CA TYR A 19 7.53 3.18 -14.79
C TYR A 19 8.14 2.21 -15.83
N LYS A 20 7.71 2.26 -17.09
CA LYS A 20 8.14 1.30 -18.12
C LYS A 20 9.65 1.30 -18.39
N PRO A 21 10.33 2.47 -18.48
CA PRO A 21 11.78 2.49 -18.64
C PRO A 21 12.54 1.93 -17.43
N ILE A 22 11.96 2.05 -16.25
CA ILE A 22 12.59 1.64 -15.00
C ILE A 22 12.64 0.13 -14.90
N TRP A 23 11.59 -0.56 -15.35
CA TRP A 23 11.52 -2.01 -15.38
C TRP A 23 12.43 -2.68 -16.40
N LYS A 24 12.87 -1.96 -17.43
CA LYS A 24 13.76 -2.50 -18.48
C LYS A 24 15.21 -2.68 -18.01
N ARG A 25 15.61 -2.16 -16.87
CA ARG A 25 17.00 -2.07 -16.42
C ARG A 25 17.45 -3.14 -15.42
N GLY A 26 16.64 -4.11 -15.07
CA GLY A 26 16.95 -5.08 -14.01
C GLY A 26 16.69 -6.54 -14.38
N PRO A 27 17.34 -7.51 -13.70
CA PRO A 27 17.06 -8.94 -13.88
C PRO A 27 15.69 -9.27 -13.28
N TYR A 28 14.68 -9.40 -14.15
CA TYR A 28 13.27 -9.46 -13.75
C TYR A 28 12.71 -10.87 -13.59
N ASP A 29 13.52 -11.90 -13.80
CA ASP A 29 13.11 -13.30 -13.66
C ASP A 29 13.73 -13.92 -12.40
N THR A 30 13.07 -13.76 -11.26
CA THR A 30 13.31 -14.61 -10.11
C THR A 30 12.12 -15.51 -9.88
N LYS A 31 12.41 -16.74 -9.44
CA LYS A 31 11.43 -17.79 -9.11
C LYS A 31 10.56 -17.45 -7.88
N ASP A 32 10.83 -16.32 -7.23
CA ASP A 32 10.19 -15.96 -5.97
C ASP A 32 8.79 -15.37 -6.17
N SER A 33 7.87 -15.72 -5.29
CA SER A 33 6.51 -15.20 -5.20
C SER A 33 6.45 -13.74 -4.72
N ILE A 34 7.57 -13.19 -4.28
CA ILE A 34 7.68 -11.84 -3.74
C ILE A 34 7.55 -10.82 -4.86
N PRO A 35 6.69 -9.80 -4.74
CA PRO A 35 6.61 -8.74 -5.72
C PRO A 35 7.94 -7.99 -5.76
N ARG A 36 8.34 -7.59 -6.96
CA ARG A 36 9.46 -6.68 -7.09
C ARG A 36 8.98 -5.26 -6.96
N TRP A 37 9.74 -4.47 -6.24
CA TRP A 37 9.47 -3.06 -6.10
C TRP A 37 10.71 -2.23 -6.42
N ILE A 38 10.46 -1.01 -6.87
CA ILE A 38 11.47 0.00 -7.12
C ILE A 38 11.06 1.29 -6.43
N ARG A 39 12.04 2.05 -5.96
CA ARG A 39 11.79 3.43 -5.53
C ARG A 39 11.70 4.32 -6.75
N TYR A 40 10.65 5.12 -6.80
CA TYR A 40 10.57 6.19 -7.79
C TYR A 40 11.48 7.35 -7.37
N PRO A 41 12.19 7.99 -8.32
CA PRO A 41 13.08 9.09 -7.99
C PRO A 41 12.36 10.24 -7.29
N LYS A 42 12.92 10.72 -6.17
CA LYS A 42 12.33 11.79 -5.34
C LYS A 42 12.28 13.15 -6.03
N ASP A 43 13.16 13.38 -7.01
CA ASP A 43 13.26 14.61 -7.81
C ASP A 43 12.17 14.72 -8.88
N ARG A 44 11.45 13.64 -9.14
CA ARG A 44 10.35 13.64 -10.09
C ARG A 44 9.01 13.86 -9.40
N ARG A 45 8.32 14.91 -9.80
CA ARG A 45 6.94 15.15 -9.37
C ARG A 45 6.00 14.15 -10.02
N ILE A 46 5.10 13.59 -9.20
CA ILE A 46 4.09 12.61 -9.62
C ILE A 46 2.71 13.22 -9.80
N TRP A 47 2.50 14.44 -9.31
CA TRP A 47 1.29 15.24 -9.48
C TRP A 47 1.64 16.68 -9.89
N ASN A 48 0.63 17.45 -10.29
CA ASN A 48 0.75 18.88 -10.48
C ASN A 48 0.87 19.61 -9.12
N ASP A 49 1.20 20.89 -9.19
CA ASP A 49 1.42 21.72 -7.99
C ASP A 49 0.18 21.84 -7.13
N GLU A 50 -1.01 21.92 -7.73
CA GLU A 50 -2.29 22.01 -7.01
C GLU A 50 -2.50 20.84 -6.03
N VAL A 51 -2.22 19.62 -6.46
CA VAL A 51 -2.34 18.43 -5.59
C VAL A 51 -1.31 18.48 -4.46
N TYR A 52 -0.05 18.87 -4.76
CA TYR A 52 0.98 19.02 -3.73
C TYR A 52 0.62 20.10 -2.72
N ASP A 53 0.18 21.27 -3.17
CA ASP A 53 -0.18 22.38 -2.29
C ASP A 53 -1.36 22.02 -1.40
N LYS A 54 -2.35 21.33 -1.95
CA LYS A 54 -3.52 20.86 -1.19
C LYS A 54 -3.13 19.84 -0.12
N LEU A 55 -2.29 18.85 -0.44
CA LEU A 55 -1.80 17.88 0.53
C LEU A 55 -0.89 18.55 1.58
N ALA A 56 -0.04 19.47 1.18
CA ALA A 56 0.82 20.23 2.08
C ALA A 56 0.01 21.11 3.06
N SER A 57 -1.10 21.70 2.61
CA SER A 57 -1.98 22.54 3.45
C SER A 57 -2.57 21.78 4.65
N ILE A 58 -2.72 20.46 4.54
CA ILE A 58 -3.17 19.58 5.62
C ILE A 58 -2.00 18.86 6.32
N GLY A 59 -0.76 19.25 6.01
CA GLY A 59 0.46 18.71 6.61
C GLY A 59 0.89 17.34 6.10
N ILE A 60 0.33 16.88 4.98
CA ILE A 60 0.64 15.57 4.38
C ILE A 60 1.54 15.79 3.17
N ALA A 61 2.74 15.22 3.18
CA ALA A 61 3.66 15.25 2.04
C ALA A 61 4.18 13.85 1.72
N PRO A 62 4.25 13.46 0.44
CA PRO A 62 4.81 12.18 0.05
C PRO A 62 6.28 12.08 0.45
N THR A 63 6.64 11.02 1.19
CA THR A 63 8.02 10.75 1.62
C THR A 63 8.68 9.66 0.81
N LEU A 64 7.88 8.71 0.33
CA LEU A 64 8.37 7.56 -0.43
C LEU A 64 7.33 7.11 -1.45
N VAL A 65 7.78 6.90 -2.68
CA VAL A 65 6.98 6.32 -3.76
C VAL A 65 7.60 5.00 -4.17
N ARG A 66 6.82 3.93 -4.10
CA ARG A 66 7.22 2.58 -4.52
C ARG A 66 6.33 2.11 -5.64
N ILE A 67 6.91 1.41 -6.61
CA ILE A 67 6.18 0.74 -7.67
C ILE A 67 6.39 -0.76 -7.50
N PHE A 68 5.30 -1.49 -7.32
CA PHE A 68 5.31 -2.94 -7.17
C PHE A 68 4.87 -3.61 -8.47
N ARG A 69 5.56 -4.68 -8.84
CA ARG A 69 5.17 -5.58 -9.92
C ARG A 69 4.91 -6.97 -9.37
N TRP A 70 3.68 -7.40 -9.48
CA TRP A 70 3.18 -8.69 -9.03
C TRP A 70 3.12 -9.65 -10.20
N LYS A 71 3.59 -10.88 -10.01
CA LYS A 71 3.47 -11.92 -11.02
C LYS A 71 2.01 -12.37 -11.18
N PRO A 72 1.65 -12.92 -12.36
CA PRO A 72 0.38 -13.61 -12.52
C PRO A 72 0.20 -14.71 -11.48
N ASN A 73 -1.02 -14.89 -11.00
CA ASN A 73 -1.40 -15.95 -10.06
C ASN A 73 -0.48 -16.03 -8.84
N SER A 74 -0.17 -14.88 -8.24
CA SER A 74 0.72 -14.78 -7.08
C SER A 74 0.03 -14.15 -5.90
N SER A 75 0.50 -14.50 -4.70
CA SER A 75 0.09 -13.88 -3.45
C SER A 75 1.31 -13.40 -2.67
N PHE A 76 1.16 -12.29 -1.98
CA PHE A 76 2.12 -11.90 -0.96
C PHE A 76 1.71 -12.48 0.39
N PRO A 77 2.64 -12.90 1.23
CA PRO A 77 2.32 -13.40 2.56
C PRO A 77 1.59 -12.34 3.41
N TRP A 78 0.91 -12.79 4.43
CA TRP A 78 0.36 -11.89 5.46
C TRP A 78 1.49 -11.07 6.08
N HIS A 79 1.27 -9.78 6.23
CA HIS A 79 2.24 -8.84 6.79
C HIS A 79 1.53 -7.59 7.33
N ILE A 80 2.26 -6.81 8.09
CA ILE A 80 1.98 -5.39 8.32
C ILE A 80 3.16 -4.60 7.76
N ASP A 81 2.93 -3.34 7.39
CA ASP A 81 4.01 -2.52 6.84
C ASP A 81 4.88 -1.90 7.93
N GLY A 82 6.18 -1.79 7.64
CA GLY A 82 7.13 -1.18 8.55
C GLY A 82 8.15 -2.16 9.12
N THR A 83 8.67 -1.81 10.28
CA THR A 83 9.57 -2.63 11.10
C THR A 83 9.00 -2.73 12.51
N VAL A 84 9.55 -3.61 13.36
CA VAL A 84 9.14 -3.73 14.77
C VAL A 84 9.16 -2.39 15.52
N ASN A 85 10.11 -1.54 15.16
CA ASN A 85 10.31 -0.25 15.81
C ASN A 85 9.62 0.92 15.10
N GLU A 86 9.15 0.72 13.85
CA GLU A 86 8.61 1.79 13.03
C GLU A 86 7.55 1.23 12.06
N VAL A 87 6.32 1.15 12.56
CA VAL A 87 5.17 0.71 11.76
C VAL A 87 4.74 1.84 10.83
N THR A 88 4.59 1.54 9.55
CA THR A 88 3.96 2.46 8.61
C THR A 88 2.45 2.33 8.77
N GLU A 89 1.81 3.38 9.25
CA GLU A 89 0.39 3.34 9.64
C GLU A 89 -0.55 3.27 8.43
N PHE A 90 -0.12 3.83 7.29
CA PHE A 90 -0.95 3.89 6.09
C PHE A 90 -0.14 4.10 4.82
N ALA A 91 -0.75 3.76 3.70
CA ALA A 91 -0.29 4.11 2.37
C ALA A 91 -1.48 4.49 1.49
N ILE A 92 -1.24 5.24 0.41
CA ILE A 92 -2.23 5.40 -0.65
C ILE A 92 -1.72 4.64 -1.86
N ASN A 93 -2.57 3.74 -2.36
CA ASN A 93 -2.25 2.83 -3.45
C ASN A 93 -3.11 3.12 -4.68
N TRP A 94 -2.53 2.97 -5.87
CA TRP A 94 -3.22 2.95 -7.16
C TRP A 94 -2.78 1.73 -7.95
N VAL A 95 -3.72 1.07 -8.62
CA VAL A 95 -3.42 0.04 -9.60
C VAL A 95 -3.20 0.70 -10.95
N LEU A 96 -2.00 0.57 -11.51
CA LEU A 96 -1.62 1.13 -12.80
C LEU A 96 -1.91 0.15 -13.95
N GLU A 97 -1.73 -1.15 -13.70
CA GLU A 97 -2.02 -2.22 -14.65
C GLU A 97 -2.52 -3.46 -13.89
N GLY A 98 -3.43 -4.20 -14.52
CA GLY A 98 -4.02 -5.41 -13.96
C GLY A 98 -5.06 -5.12 -12.89
N GLU A 99 -5.42 -6.16 -12.17
CA GLU A 99 -6.37 -6.13 -11.06
C GLU A 99 -5.78 -6.87 -9.87
N GLY A 100 -6.29 -6.64 -8.67
CA GLY A 100 -5.85 -7.35 -7.49
C GLY A 100 -6.81 -7.23 -6.34
N ILE A 101 -6.57 -8.04 -5.32
CA ILE A 101 -7.33 -8.04 -4.08
C ILE A 101 -6.36 -7.76 -2.94
N ILE A 102 -6.73 -6.85 -2.06
CA ILE A 102 -6.12 -6.75 -0.73
C ILE A 102 -7.07 -7.43 0.25
N GLN A 103 -6.51 -8.31 1.06
CA GLN A 103 -7.23 -8.97 2.15
C GLN A 103 -6.66 -8.51 3.48
N TRP A 104 -7.53 -8.28 4.47
CA TRP A 104 -7.16 -8.06 5.87
C TRP A 104 -7.72 -9.18 6.73
N ASP A 105 -7.04 -9.45 7.83
CA ASP A 105 -7.48 -10.43 8.81
C ASP A 105 -7.16 -9.92 10.22
N THR A 106 -8.18 -9.53 10.96
CA THR A 106 -8.05 -8.99 12.31
C THR A 106 -7.83 -10.06 13.37
N SER A 107 -8.03 -11.33 13.02
CA SER A 107 -7.78 -12.47 13.92
C SER A 107 -6.29 -12.83 14.00
N LEU A 108 -5.49 -12.34 13.06
CA LEU A 108 -4.07 -12.63 13.01
C LEU A 108 -3.32 -11.81 14.06
N VAL A 109 -2.52 -12.48 14.86
CA VAL A 109 -1.69 -11.85 15.89
C VAL A 109 -0.23 -11.88 15.45
N LEU A 110 0.46 -10.76 15.61
CA LEU A 110 1.91 -10.72 15.45
C LEU A 110 2.56 -11.66 16.45
N PRO A 111 3.41 -12.60 16.01
CA PRO A 111 4.27 -13.33 16.92
C PRO A 111 5.14 -12.31 17.65
N LYS A 112 5.40 -12.53 18.95
CA LYS A 112 6.33 -11.71 19.70
C LYS A 112 7.69 -11.82 19.02
N PRO A 113 8.33 -10.73 18.59
CA PRO A 113 9.63 -10.81 17.98
C PRO A 113 10.63 -11.32 19.00
N GLU A 114 11.27 -12.44 18.70
CA GLU A 114 12.37 -12.97 19.53
C GLU A 114 13.67 -12.18 19.33
N GLU A 115 13.76 -11.37 18.29
CA GLU A 115 14.95 -10.57 17.94
C GLU A 115 14.61 -9.16 17.48
N GLU A 116 15.40 -8.18 17.87
CA GLU A 116 15.23 -6.75 17.58
C GLU A 116 15.32 -6.35 16.10
N ASN A 117 15.67 -7.25 15.20
CA ASN A 117 15.92 -6.98 13.78
C ASN A 117 14.85 -7.53 12.83
N TYR A 118 13.67 -7.86 13.31
CA TYR A 118 12.61 -8.38 12.47
C TYR A 118 11.97 -7.27 11.61
N HIS A 119 12.14 -7.37 10.31
CA HIS A 119 11.14 -6.84 9.38
C HIS A 119 9.84 -7.55 9.68
N LEU A 120 8.78 -6.82 9.99
CA LEU A 120 7.47 -7.35 10.35
C LEU A 120 6.95 -8.27 9.27
N ALA A 121 7.03 -9.33 9.59
CA ALA A 121 7.39 -10.63 9.18
C ALA A 121 6.34 -11.23 8.27
N TYR A 122 6.82 -11.59 7.20
CA TYR A 122 6.19 -12.37 6.17
C TYR A 122 5.89 -13.78 6.69
N GLY A 123 4.63 -14.13 6.77
CA GLY A 123 4.20 -15.52 6.92
C GLY A 123 4.21 -16.14 8.32
N ALA A 124 4.52 -15.37 9.36
CA ALA A 124 4.59 -15.87 10.74
C ALA A 124 3.34 -15.56 11.59
N PHE A 125 2.21 -15.18 10.96
CA PHE A 125 0.99 -14.88 11.70
C PHE A 125 0.23 -16.16 12.04
N GLU A 126 -0.13 -16.30 13.30
CA GLU A 126 -1.03 -17.34 13.80
C GLU A 126 -2.42 -16.77 14.02
N GLY A 127 -3.47 -17.44 13.55
CA GLY A 127 -4.85 -17.04 13.75
C GLY A 127 -5.87 -17.92 13.07
N THR A 128 -7.13 -17.75 13.42
CA THR A 128 -8.27 -18.58 13.00
C THR A 128 -8.89 -18.04 11.77
N LYS A 129 -8.60 -17.82 10.73
CA LYS A 129 -9.09 -17.63 9.34
C LYS A 129 -10.50 -17.03 9.14
N GLU A 130 -11.23 -16.57 10.14
CA GLU A 130 -12.66 -16.29 10.02
C GLU A 130 -13.02 -14.80 9.82
N ASP A 131 -12.12 -13.87 10.12
CA ASP A 131 -12.41 -12.43 10.06
C ASP A 131 -11.71 -11.72 8.90
N LYS A 132 -11.86 -12.27 7.69
CA LYS A 132 -11.26 -11.69 6.48
C LYS A 132 -12.15 -10.63 5.86
N PHE A 133 -11.52 -9.55 5.46
CA PHE A 133 -12.12 -8.52 4.64
C PHE A 133 -11.37 -8.41 3.32
N ASP A 134 -12.09 -8.52 2.21
CA ASP A 134 -11.53 -8.45 0.86
C ASP A 134 -11.94 -7.15 0.18
N MET A 135 -10.99 -6.44 -0.39
CA MET A 135 -11.22 -5.29 -1.26
C MET A 135 -10.65 -5.56 -2.64
N GLN A 136 -11.50 -5.45 -3.65
CA GLN A 136 -11.03 -5.39 -5.02
C GLN A 136 -10.44 -4.00 -5.28
N GLU A 137 -9.18 -3.96 -5.67
CA GLU A 137 -8.55 -2.72 -6.11
C GLU A 137 -9.01 -2.39 -7.52
N LEU A 138 -9.75 -1.31 -7.63
CA LEU A 138 -10.12 -0.69 -8.89
C LEU A 138 -9.21 0.53 -9.10
N GLY A 139 -9.06 1.02 -10.32
CA GLY A 139 -8.13 2.10 -10.71
C GLY A 139 -8.27 3.45 -9.99
N HIS A 140 -8.86 3.48 -8.81
CA HIS A 140 -8.95 4.64 -7.93
C HIS A 140 -7.88 4.60 -6.87
N GLY A 141 -7.46 5.76 -6.38
CA GLY A 141 -6.61 5.87 -5.20
C GLY A 141 -7.31 5.28 -3.97
N CYS A 142 -6.58 4.51 -3.19
CA CYS A 142 -7.10 3.90 -1.99
C CYS A 142 -6.17 4.14 -0.81
N LEU A 143 -6.67 4.84 0.21
CA LEU A 143 -6.02 4.95 1.51
C LEU A 143 -6.17 3.59 2.21
N VAL A 144 -5.05 2.96 2.52
CA VAL A 144 -4.97 1.59 3.06
C VAL A 144 -4.42 1.64 4.47
N ASN A 145 -5.11 1.00 5.42
CA ASN A 145 -4.59 0.78 6.76
C ASN A 145 -3.59 -0.38 6.73
N THR A 146 -2.33 -0.08 6.98
CA THR A 146 -1.23 -1.04 6.91
C THR A 146 -0.80 -1.57 8.28
N THR A 147 -1.47 -1.14 9.37
CA THR A 147 -1.24 -1.64 10.73
C THR A 147 -1.95 -2.95 11.01
N ILE A 148 -2.97 -3.26 10.23
CA ILE A 148 -3.72 -4.52 10.35
C ILE A 148 -3.06 -5.55 9.44
N PRO A 149 -2.89 -6.80 9.90
CA PRO A 149 -2.37 -7.87 9.04
C PRO A 149 -3.11 -7.96 7.73
N HIS A 150 -2.37 -7.84 6.64
CA HIS A 150 -2.94 -7.84 5.31
C HIS A 150 -2.05 -8.59 4.32
N ARG A 151 -2.64 -8.94 3.18
CA ARG A 151 -1.92 -9.52 2.05
C ARG A 151 -2.50 -9.03 0.73
N VAL A 152 -1.70 -9.15 -0.32
CA VAL A 152 -2.10 -8.80 -1.68
C VAL A 152 -2.15 -10.06 -2.53
N LEU A 153 -3.21 -10.19 -3.33
CA LEU A 153 -3.42 -11.29 -4.26
C LEU A 153 -3.49 -10.73 -5.69
N ASN A 154 -2.74 -11.34 -6.59
CA ASN A 154 -2.94 -11.19 -8.03
C ASN A 154 -3.46 -12.52 -8.58
N LEU A 155 -4.77 -12.65 -8.70
CA LEU A 155 -5.44 -13.86 -9.20
C LEU A 155 -5.57 -13.90 -10.72
N ASN A 156 -5.07 -12.88 -11.41
CA ASN A 156 -5.13 -12.77 -12.86
C ASN A 156 -3.93 -13.44 -13.52
N ASN A 157 -4.08 -13.74 -14.80
CA ASN A 157 -3.02 -14.30 -15.64
C ASN A 157 -2.07 -13.25 -16.24
N ILE A 158 -2.22 -11.99 -15.86
CA ILE A 158 -1.35 -10.88 -16.26
C ILE A 158 -0.63 -10.29 -15.05
N HIS A 159 0.45 -9.56 -15.30
CA HIS A 159 1.10 -8.80 -14.25
C HIS A 159 0.18 -7.71 -13.70
N ARG A 160 0.25 -7.50 -12.39
CA ARG A 160 -0.34 -6.35 -11.73
C ARG A 160 0.75 -5.36 -11.37
N ILE A 161 0.54 -4.09 -11.67
CA ILE A 161 1.45 -3.00 -11.31
C ILE A 161 0.70 -2.02 -10.43
N THR A 162 1.27 -1.75 -9.26
CA THR A 162 0.70 -0.84 -8.26
C THR A 162 1.72 0.20 -7.89
N VAL A 163 1.29 1.45 -7.75
CA VAL A 163 2.06 2.47 -7.05
C VAL A 163 1.55 2.60 -5.63
N SER A 164 2.48 2.65 -4.68
CA SER A 164 2.21 2.87 -3.26
C SER A 164 2.98 4.10 -2.79
N ILE A 165 2.27 5.03 -2.18
CA ILE A 165 2.82 6.29 -1.70
C ILE A 165 2.70 6.33 -0.19
N GLN A 166 3.83 6.53 0.49
CA GLN A 166 3.91 6.72 1.93
C GLN A 166 4.13 8.19 2.25
N PHE A 167 3.55 8.66 3.38
CA PHE A 167 3.50 10.06 3.77
C PHE A 167 4.12 10.25 5.16
N GLY A 168 5.21 9.76 5.48
CA GLY A 168 5.82 9.89 6.81
C GLY A 168 4.99 9.28 7.96
N ASN A 169 5.63 9.05 9.09
CA ASN A 169 5.03 8.30 10.21
C ASN A 169 4.38 9.20 11.28
N GLN A 170 4.19 10.47 10.98
CA GLN A 170 3.69 11.44 11.98
C GLN A 170 2.17 11.41 12.18
N PHE A 171 1.44 10.68 11.32
CA PHE A 171 -0.01 10.58 11.39
C PHE A 171 -0.45 9.13 11.46
N LYS A 172 -1.56 8.91 12.15
CA LYS A 172 -2.28 7.63 12.16
C LYS A 172 -3.26 7.55 11.00
N TYR A 173 -3.66 6.34 10.65
CA TYR A 173 -4.60 6.09 9.57
C TYR A 173 -5.87 6.93 9.65
N ASN A 174 -6.52 6.96 10.83
CA ASN A 174 -7.76 7.71 11.02
C ASN A 174 -7.54 9.23 10.93
N GLU A 175 -6.43 9.75 11.46
CA GLU A 175 -6.09 11.17 11.38
C GLU A 175 -5.90 11.62 9.92
N VAL A 176 -5.26 10.78 9.10
CA VAL A 176 -5.12 11.05 7.66
C VAL A 176 -6.46 10.96 6.95
N ALA A 177 -7.29 9.99 7.27
CA ALA A 177 -8.63 9.87 6.70
C ALA A 177 -9.45 11.14 6.96
N GLU A 178 -9.49 11.64 8.20
CA GLU A 178 -10.19 12.87 8.57
C GLU A 178 -9.65 14.11 7.82
N LYS A 179 -8.33 14.22 7.69
CA LYS A 179 -7.68 15.29 6.93
C LYS A 179 -8.05 15.23 5.43
N LEU A 180 -8.07 14.05 4.85
CA LEU A 180 -8.46 13.88 3.44
C LEU A 180 -9.95 14.13 3.22
N ILE A 181 -10.82 13.80 4.18
CA ILE A 181 -12.23 14.19 4.17
C ILE A 181 -12.35 15.70 4.20
N SER A 182 -11.66 16.38 5.12
CA SER A 182 -11.74 17.83 5.29
C SER A 182 -11.34 18.62 4.04
N CYS A 183 -10.48 18.08 3.20
CA CYS A 183 -10.07 18.69 1.93
C CYS A 183 -10.79 18.10 0.70
N GLY A 184 -11.79 17.24 0.89
CA GLY A 184 -12.64 16.70 -0.18
C GLY A 184 -11.97 15.65 -1.06
N TYR A 185 -10.97 14.96 -0.54
CA TYR A 185 -10.35 13.80 -1.23
C TYR A 185 -10.96 12.46 -0.84
N ILE A 186 -11.75 12.41 0.22
CA ILE A 186 -12.54 11.25 0.64
C ILE A 186 -13.95 11.74 0.94
N ASP A 187 -14.95 11.00 0.52
CA ASP A 187 -16.35 11.30 0.84
C ASP A 187 -16.61 11.02 2.34
N SER A 188 -17.45 11.86 2.95
CA SER A 188 -17.81 11.79 4.37
C SER A 188 -18.76 10.63 4.69
#